data_5b0683b3812045b428ae1bb2d66c67b0
#
_entry.id   5b0683b3812045b428ae1bb2d66c67b0
#
_cell.length_a   1.000
_cell.length_b   1.000
_cell.length_c   1.000
_cell.angle_alpha   90.00
_cell.angle_beta   90.00
_cell.angle_gamma   90.00
#
_symmetry.space_group_name_H-M   'P 1'
#
loop_
_entity.id
_entity.type
_entity.pdbx_description
1 polymer ?
#
loop_
_entity_poly.entity_id
_entity_poly.type
_entity_poly.pdbx_seq_one_letter_code
_entity_poly.pdbx_strand_id
1 'polypeptide(L)'
;MIPRLHISFSLGKQFAFCFGKSYTPQTGEYPLNHARSGIILALRAALPNGGRVGVVAYNCHTVANAVEQAGCTPVFVDVTEDLHIDLQHLSKLQLDALVLTNLFGIHNDITAVRQAIGSATIIVDNAHGYGLPVEGDFTVYSINQGKFPALGEGGILYVNNPGYATSIQRQYAALKGYSIVQEAKLYLTMLLKALMHTPWIYRALTLRMKQKRSSVACRSKVVLKRMAKGVSRMYQQALPTISQEIANQQRNAQFVADRLLDHKWAQRAWWGENAFMLIAQTEEPEVLKNHLMQHGVESAIHFARAIEWAREFGYTHGECPMAELLTKKLVMIPTYALVQI
;
A
#
# COMPACT_ATOMS: atom_id res chain seq x y z
N MET A 1 -2.56 -17.18 -16.23
CA MET A 1 -2.64 -16.95 -14.76
C MET A 1 -2.69 -15.48 -14.49
N ILE A 2 -3.59 -15.03 -13.64
CA ILE A 2 -3.73 -13.63 -13.19
C ILE A 2 -2.77 -13.43 -12.02
N PRO A 3 -1.71 -12.59 -12.16
CA PRO A 3 -0.77 -12.32 -11.08
C PRO A 3 -1.43 -11.52 -9.96
N ARG A 4 -1.09 -11.78 -8.70
CA ARG A 4 -1.53 -10.97 -7.57
C ARG A 4 -0.96 -9.55 -7.60
N LEU A 5 0.30 -9.42 -7.97
CA LEU A 5 0.96 -8.13 -8.10
C LEU A 5 0.94 -7.68 -9.56
N HIS A 6 0.20 -6.64 -9.83
CA HIS A 6 0.09 -6.05 -11.16
C HIS A 6 1.12 -4.95 -11.39
N ILE A 7 1.55 -4.79 -12.65
CA ILE A 7 2.23 -3.60 -13.16
C ILE A 7 1.58 -3.19 -14.47
N SER A 8 1.12 -1.96 -14.53
CA SER A 8 0.52 -1.41 -15.73
C SER A 8 1.58 -0.70 -16.58
N PHE A 9 2.17 -1.41 -17.52
CA PHE A 9 3.23 -0.90 -18.40
C PHE A 9 2.95 -1.23 -19.87
N SER A 10 1.74 -0.87 -20.33
CA SER A 10 1.29 -1.00 -21.73
C SER A 10 2.15 -0.17 -22.70
N LEU A 11 2.03 -0.42 -24.00
CA LEU A 11 2.74 0.37 -25.03
C LEU A 11 2.48 1.88 -24.89
N GLY A 12 1.22 2.28 -24.58
CA GLY A 12 0.89 3.68 -24.33
C GLY A 12 1.64 4.25 -23.12
N LYS A 13 1.75 3.47 -22.02
CA LYS A 13 2.51 3.90 -20.83
C LYS A 13 4.02 3.93 -21.07
N GLN A 14 4.56 3.02 -21.90
CA GLN A 14 5.96 3.07 -22.34
C GLN A 14 6.24 4.34 -23.15
N PHE A 15 5.35 4.68 -24.10
CA PHE A 15 5.45 5.92 -24.84
C PHE A 15 5.36 7.13 -23.90
N ALA A 16 4.40 7.16 -22.98
CA ALA A 16 4.26 8.23 -22.00
C ALA A 16 5.50 8.37 -21.10
N PHE A 17 6.11 7.27 -20.67
CA PHE A 17 7.34 7.30 -19.89
C PHE A 17 8.44 8.09 -20.59
N CYS A 18 8.61 7.86 -21.89
CA CYS A 18 9.67 8.51 -22.68
C CYS A 18 9.31 9.93 -23.10
N PHE A 19 8.08 10.16 -23.56
CA PHE A 19 7.69 11.34 -24.33
C PHE A 19 6.45 12.07 -23.81
N GLY A 20 5.77 11.54 -22.78
CA GLY A 20 4.55 12.11 -22.25
C GLY A 20 4.77 13.46 -21.54
N LYS A 21 3.67 14.16 -21.26
CA LYS A 21 3.67 15.36 -20.40
C LYS A 21 3.86 14.93 -18.93
N SER A 22 4.76 15.59 -18.23
CA SER A 22 4.97 15.35 -16.80
C SER A 22 3.77 15.85 -15.99
N TYR A 23 3.46 15.14 -14.92
CA TYR A 23 2.51 15.59 -13.91
C TYR A 23 2.99 16.90 -13.29
N THR A 24 2.09 17.86 -13.16
CA THR A 24 2.34 19.13 -12.48
C THR A 24 1.67 19.07 -11.12
N PRO A 25 2.45 18.98 -10.01
CA PRO A 25 1.89 18.94 -8.67
C PRO A 25 1.12 20.21 -8.35
N GLN A 26 0.03 20.07 -7.60
CA GLN A 26 -0.68 21.20 -7.00
C GLN A 26 0.05 21.70 -5.74
N THR A 27 -0.39 22.84 -5.20
CA THR A 27 0.13 23.34 -3.93
C THR A 27 -0.13 22.31 -2.83
N GLY A 28 0.91 21.99 -2.06
CA GLY A 28 0.83 20.98 -1.01
C GLY A 28 1.10 19.54 -1.45
N GLU A 29 1.34 19.31 -2.74
CA GLU A 29 1.67 17.99 -3.30
C GLU A 29 3.16 17.81 -3.55
N TYR A 30 3.71 16.69 -3.10
CA TYR A 30 5.13 16.37 -3.22
C TYR A 30 5.31 14.97 -3.82
N PRO A 31 5.51 14.85 -5.14
CA PRO A 31 5.76 13.58 -5.80
C PRO A 31 7.13 12.98 -5.41
N LEU A 32 7.10 11.76 -4.90
CA LEU A 32 8.24 11.05 -4.34
C LEU A 32 8.43 9.68 -5.02
N ASN A 33 9.61 9.09 -4.83
CA ASN A 33 9.87 7.75 -5.35
C ASN A 33 9.03 6.65 -4.68
N HIS A 34 8.57 6.83 -3.44
CA HIS A 34 7.71 5.89 -2.72
C HIS A 34 6.82 6.60 -1.69
N ALA A 35 5.65 6.02 -1.35
CA ALA A 35 4.80 6.52 -0.26
C ALA A 35 5.54 6.56 1.08
N ARG A 36 6.33 5.51 1.40
CA ARG A 36 7.16 5.50 2.64
C ARG A 36 8.15 6.65 2.73
N SER A 37 8.61 7.21 1.60
CA SER A 37 9.43 8.43 1.61
C SER A 37 8.62 9.62 2.12
N GLY A 38 7.32 9.69 1.79
CA GLY A 38 6.39 10.68 2.31
C GLY A 38 6.19 10.54 3.82
N ILE A 39 6.01 9.31 4.32
CA ILE A 39 5.89 9.04 5.76
C ILE A 39 7.14 9.53 6.50
N ILE A 40 8.34 9.24 5.98
CA ILE A 40 9.61 9.70 6.60
C ILE A 40 9.70 11.23 6.63
N LEU A 41 9.36 11.91 5.53
CA LEU A 41 9.39 13.38 5.48
C LEU A 41 8.37 13.99 6.44
N ALA A 42 7.14 13.46 6.48
CA ALA A 42 6.08 13.91 7.37
C ALA A 42 6.48 13.77 8.84
N LEU A 43 6.99 12.60 9.24
CA LEU A 43 7.45 12.35 10.61
C LEU A 43 8.63 13.25 10.99
N ARG A 44 9.60 13.46 10.13
CA ARG A 44 10.72 14.40 10.39
C ARG A 44 10.27 15.85 10.49
N ALA A 45 9.18 16.23 9.83
CA ALA A 45 8.59 17.56 9.96
C ALA A 45 7.82 17.72 11.26
N ALA A 46 7.06 16.69 11.66
CA ALA A 46 6.23 16.70 12.85
C ALA A 46 7.02 16.44 14.15
N LEU A 47 7.96 15.50 14.09
CA LEU A 47 8.72 14.99 15.24
C LEU A 47 10.24 15.07 14.99
N PRO A 48 10.82 16.27 14.89
CA PRO A 48 12.24 16.43 14.53
C PRO A 48 13.21 15.82 15.56
N ASN A 49 12.76 15.63 16.79
CA ASN A 49 13.54 15.02 17.88
C ASN A 49 13.16 13.57 18.15
N GLY A 50 12.38 12.93 17.24
CA GLY A 50 11.81 11.60 17.45
C GLY A 50 10.53 11.64 18.27
N GLY A 51 9.94 10.48 18.51
CA GLY A 51 8.68 10.32 19.25
C GLY A 51 8.08 8.94 19.07
N ARG A 52 6.97 8.70 19.75
CA ARG A 52 6.21 7.45 19.72
C ARG A 52 5.15 7.52 18.62
N VAL A 53 5.26 6.64 17.62
CA VAL A 53 4.39 6.68 16.43
C VAL A 53 3.55 5.41 16.34
N GLY A 54 2.23 5.57 16.38
CA GLY A 54 1.28 4.48 16.19
C GLY A 54 1.37 3.92 14.77
N VAL A 55 1.41 2.58 14.65
CA VAL A 55 1.41 1.84 13.39
C VAL A 55 0.47 0.65 13.53
N VAL A 56 -0.41 0.44 12.57
CA VAL A 56 -1.30 -0.72 12.56
C VAL A 56 -0.47 -2.01 12.49
N ALA A 57 -0.72 -2.97 13.41
CA ALA A 57 0.06 -4.21 13.49
C ALA A 57 -0.15 -5.13 12.27
N TYR A 58 -1.37 -5.18 11.73
CA TYR A 58 -1.69 -5.90 10.48
C TYR A 58 -1.24 -5.08 9.26
N ASN A 59 0.08 -4.97 9.05
CA ASN A 59 0.61 -4.08 8.02
C ASN A 59 1.91 -4.59 7.39
N CYS A 60 2.36 -3.88 6.37
CA CYS A 60 3.66 -4.08 5.75
C CYS A 60 4.78 -3.56 6.68
N HIS A 61 5.85 -4.34 6.84
CA HIS A 61 7.05 -3.94 7.60
C HIS A 61 7.63 -2.59 7.15
N THR A 62 7.39 -2.19 5.91
CA THR A 62 7.95 -0.94 5.37
C THR A 62 7.42 0.32 6.05
N VAL A 63 6.24 0.24 6.71
CA VAL A 63 5.69 1.36 7.48
C VAL A 63 6.45 1.53 8.79
N ALA A 64 6.61 0.46 9.57
CA ALA A 64 7.40 0.48 10.80
C ALA A 64 8.87 0.86 10.53
N ASN A 65 9.45 0.34 9.43
CA ASN A 65 10.78 0.73 8.98
C ASN A 65 10.88 2.22 8.61
N ALA A 66 9.84 2.81 8.02
CA ALA A 66 9.81 4.25 7.73
C ALA A 66 9.77 5.08 9.02
N VAL A 67 9.05 4.63 10.04
CA VAL A 67 9.01 5.26 11.37
C VAL A 67 10.42 5.25 12.00
N GLU A 68 11.10 4.10 12.06
CA GLU A 68 12.47 4.04 12.58
C GLU A 68 13.45 4.93 11.79
N GLN A 69 13.33 4.96 10.47
CA GLN A 69 14.21 5.79 9.64
C GLN A 69 13.91 7.30 9.74
N ALA A 70 12.75 7.65 10.24
CA ALA A 70 12.46 9.04 10.63
C ALA A 70 13.10 9.43 11.98
N GLY A 71 13.64 8.46 12.73
CA GLY A 71 14.19 8.66 14.07
C GLY A 71 13.13 8.49 15.17
N CYS A 72 11.99 7.85 14.85
CA CYS A 72 10.88 7.62 15.77
C CYS A 72 10.78 6.15 16.21
N THR A 73 10.00 5.88 17.26
CA THR A 73 9.75 4.54 17.78
C THR A 73 8.34 4.09 17.39
N PRO A 74 8.19 2.97 16.65
CA PRO A 74 6.88 2.43 16.34
C PRO A 74 6.20 1.85 17.59
N VAL A 75 4.90 2.09 17.71
CA VAL A 75 3.99 1.52 18.72
C VAL A 75 2.85 0.86 17.97
N PHE A 76 2.59 -0.42 18.25
CA PHE A 76 1.62 -1.14 17.45
C PHE A 76 0.19 -0.95 17.95
N VAL A 77 -0.73 -0.79 17.00
CA VAL A 77 -2.17 -0.61 17.24
C VAL A 77 -2.91 -1.75 16.58
N ASP A 78 -3.89 -2.32 17.29
CA ASP A 78 -4.71 -3.41 16.76
C ASP A 78 -5.74 -2.91 15.71
N VAL A 79 -6.38 -3.86 15.07
CA VAL A 79 -7.45 -3.63 14.11
C VAL A 79 -8.73 -4.30 14.59
N THR A 80 -9.87 -3.87 14.04
CA THR A 80 -11.14 -4.60 14.16
C THR A 80 -11.17 -5.77 13.18
N GLU A 81 -12.18 -6.63 13.30
CA GLU A 81 -12.40 -7.73 12.36
C GLU A 81 -12.62 -7.23 10.90
N ASP A 82 -13.12 -6.00 10.75
CA ASP A 82 -13.35 -5.34 9.46
C ASP A 82 -12.11 -4.59 8.93
N LEU A 83 -10.97 -4.72 9.60
CA LEU A 83 -9.70 -4.06 9.26
C LEU A 83 -9.69 -2.53 9.44
N HIS A 84 -10.63 -1.95 10.17
CA HIS A 84 -10.49 -0.59 10.70
C HIS A 84 -9.50 -0.60 11.87
N ILE A 85 -8.94 0.55 12.17
CA ILE A 85 -8.13 0.71 13.40
C ILE A 85 -8.99 0.50 14.65
N ASP A 86 -8.48 -0.22 15.64
CA ASP A 86 -9.18 -0.40 16.91
C ASP A 86 -9.06 0.88 17.76
N LEU A 87 -10.15 1.66 17.83
CA LEU A 87 -10.21 2.91 18.58
C LEU A 87 -10.09 2.71 20.09
N GLN A 88 -10.56 1.55 20.61
CA GLN A 88 -10.43 1.26 22.06
C GLN A 88 -8.98 0.98 22.44
N HIS A 89 -8.26 0.24 21.58
CA HIS A 89 -6.83 0.03 21.78
C HIS A 89 -6.08 1.35 21.58
N LEU A 90 -6.35 2.07 20.51
CA LEU A 90 -5.71 3.35 20.16
C LEU A 90 -5.79 4.38 21.30
N SER A 91 -6.96 4.53 21.94
CA SER A 91 -7.19 5.50 23.01
C SER A 91 -6.38 5.27 24.28
N LYS A 92 -5.85 4.05 24.49
CA LYS A 92 -5.00 3.67 25.63
C LYS A 92 -3.53 3.98 25.40
N LEU A 93 -3.14 4.31 24.17
CA LEU A 93 -1.76 4.53 23.80
C LEU A 93 -1.42 6.03 23.88
N GLN A 94 -0.23 6.31 24.41
CA GLN A 94 0.34 7.65 24.39
C GLN A 94 1.21 7.79 23.13
N LEU A 95 0.74 8.54 22.15
CA LEU A 95 1.37 8.70 20.85
C LEU A 95 1.64 10.20 20.56
N ASP A 96 2.77 10.45 19.93
CA ASP A 96 3.12 11.78 19.38
C ASP A 96 2.62 11.92 17.93
N ALA A 97 2.52 10.80 17.20
CA ALA A 97 1.92 10.73 15.87
C ALA A 97 1.30 9.35 15.61
N LEU A 98 0.47 9.26 14.58
CA LEU A 98 -0.14 8.03 14.09
C LEU A 98 0.06 7.94 12.56
N VAL A 99 0.56 6.81 12.08
CA VAL A 99 0.44 6.42 10.66
C VAL A 99 -0.82 5.58 10.53
N LEU A 100 -1.92 6.24 10.18
CA LEU A 100 -3.24 5.63 9.98
C LEU A 100 -3.31 4.99 8.61
N THR A 101 -3.16 3.67 8.53
CA THR A 101 -3.22 2.96 7.24
C THR A 101 -4.65 2.56 6.91
N ASN A 102 -5.16 3.02 5.77
CA ASN A 102 -6.41 2.58 5.17
C ASN A 102 -6.18 1.25 4.42
N LEU A 103 -6.21 0.15 5.19
CA LEU A 103 -5.93 -1.20 4.69
C LEU A 103 -6.86 -1.58 3.54
N PHE A 104 -6.30 -1.99 2.41
CA PHE A 104 -7.05 -2.42 1.21
C PHE A 104 -8.09 -1.43 0.70
N GLY A 105 -7.94 -0.13 1.02
CA GLY A 105 -8.89 0.92 0.66
C GLY A 105 -10.11 1.01 1.60
N ILE A 106 -10.06 0.35 2.75
CA ILE A 106 -11.05 0.50 3.82
C ILE A 106 -10.77 1.82 4.53
N HIS A 107 -11.72 2.74 4.45
CA HIS A 107 -11.58 4.10 4.97
C HIS A 107 -11.86 4.14 6.47
N ASN A 108 -10.92 4.64 7.26
CA ASN A 108 -11.10 4.87 8.69
C ASN A 108 -11.74 6.25 8.93
N ASP A 109 -12.63 6.34 9.93
CA ASP A 109 -13.20 7.60 10.35
C ASP A 109 -12.14 8.49 11.03
N ILE A 110 -11.64 9.46 10.30
CA ILE A 110 -10.61 10.40 10.77
C ILE A 110 -11.08 11.21 11.99
N THR A 111 -12.38 11.49 12.10
CA THR A 111 -12.95 12.25 13.22
C THR A 111 -12.88 11.43 14.51
N ALA A 112 -13.29 10.17 14.44
CA ALA A 112 -13.20 9.25 15.58
C ALA A 112 -11.74 8.97 15.98
N VAL A 113 -10.83 8.82 15.00
CA VAL A 113 -9.40 8.68 15.25
C VAL A 113 -8.85 9.93 15.95
N ARG A 114 -9.19 11.13 15.49
CA ARG A 114 -8.75 12.41 16.11
C ARG A 114 -9.23 12.53 17.55
N GLN A 115 -10.46 12.10 17.86
CA GLN A 115 -10.98 12.07 19.23
C GLN A 115 -10.20 11.12 20.12
N ALA A 116 -9.77 9.98 19.58
CA ALA A 116 -9.03 8.97 20.35
C ALA A 116 -7.59 9.39 20.69
N ILE A 117 -6.90 10.15 19.82
CA ILE A 117 -5.48 10.49 20.00
C ILE A 117 -5.21 11.98 20.31
N GLY A 118 -6.25 12.81 20.35
CA GLY A 118 -6.12 14.24 20.67
C GLY A 118 -5.27 15.01 19.68
N SER A 119 -4.21 15.68 20.15
CA SER A 119 -3.35 16.56 19.35
C SER A 119 -2.21 15.85 18.59
N ALA A 120 -2.08 14.54 18.71
CA ALA A 120 -1.04 13.79 17.99
C ALA A 120 -1.17 13.97 16.47
N THR A 121 -0.04 14.04 15.76
CA THR A 121 -0.04 14.23 14.31
C THR A 121 -0.59 12.99 13.60
N ILE A 122 -1.50 13.16 12.63
CA ILE A 122 -2.06 12.06 11.82
C ILE A 122 -1.46 12.10 10.42
N ILE A 123 -0.82 10.99 10.04
CA ILE A 123 -0.36 10.70 8.69
C ILE A 123 -1.25 9.59 8.13
N VAL A 124 -2.15 9.93 7.20
CA VAL A 124 -3.02 8.96 6.55
C VAL A 124 -2.24 8.23 5.45
N ASP A 125 -2.07 6.91 5.61
CA ASP A 125 -1.41 6.06 4.63
C ASP A 125 -2.44 5.41 3.71
N ASN A 126 -2.67 6.04 2.56
CA ASN A 126 -3.51 5.57 1.47
C ASN A 126 -2.74 4.76 0.42
N ALA A 127 -1.69 4.01 0.82
CA ALA A 127 -0.95 3.16 -0.10
C ALA A 127 -1.81 2.07 -0.77
N HIS A 128 -2.92 1.69 -0.16
CA HIS A 128 -3.96 0.80 -0.72
C HIS A 128 -5.25 1.55 -1.08
N GLY A 129 -5.37 2.79 -0.68
CA GLY A 129 -6.58 3.61 -0.73
C GLY A 129 -6.51 4.74 -1.76
N TYR A 130 -5.93 4.51 -2.96
CA TYR A 130 -5.93 5.54 -3.98
C TYR A 130 -7.35 5.93 -4.38
N GLY A 131 -7.64 7.23 -4.33
CA GLY A 131 -8.99 7.76 -4.55
C GLY A 131 -9.77 8.05 -3.25
N LEU A 132 -9.31 7.59 -2.10
CA LEU A 132 -9.82 8.02 -0.79
C LEU A 132 -9.52 9.51 -0.54
N PRO A 133 -10.24 10.17 0.40
CA PRO A 133 -10.00 11.57 0.71
C PRO A 133 -8.57 11.89 1.16
N VAL A 134 -8.17 13.13 0.92
CA VAL A 134 -6.94 13.72 1.46
C VAL A 134 -7.28 14.29 2.83
N GLU A 135 -6.77 13.66 3.90
CA GLU A 135 -7.16 13.89 5.30
C GLU A 135 -5.97 13.88 6.26
N GLY A 136 -6.24 14.14 7.54
CA GLY A 136 -5.22 14.22 8.57
C GLY A 136 -4.31 15.43 8.39
N ASP A 137 -3.15 15.43 9.03
CA ASP A 137 -2.13 16.47 8.85
C ASP A 137 -1.36 16.25 7.54
N PHE A 138 -1.21 14.97 7.17
CA PHE A 138 -0.58 14.51 5.94
C PHE A 138 -1.35 13.34 5.36
N THR A 139 -1.33 13.20 4.04
CA THR A 139 -1.80 11.98 3.34
C THR A 139 -0.73 11.48 2.39
N VAL A 140 -0.52 10.17 2.32
CA VAL A 140 0.40 9.57 1.35
C VAL A 140 -0.32 8.55 0.47
N TYR A 141 -0.06 8.61 -0.84
CA TYR A 141 -0.51 7.60 -1.81
C TYR A 141 0.67 6.86 -2.40
N SER A 142 0.45 5.61 -2.76
CA SER A 142 1.43 4.77 -3.45
C SER A 142 0.94 4.37 -4.83
N ILE A 143 1.80 4.54 -5.82
CA ILE A 143 1.58 4.10 -7.20
C ILE A 143 2.60 3.05 -7.64
N ASN A 144 3.16 2.33 -6.65
CA ASN A 144 4.13 1.27 -6.87
C ASN A 144 3.51 0.05 -7.58
N GLN A 145 4.37 -0.87 -8.02
CA GLN A 145 3.94 -2.20 -8.45
C GLN A 145 3.08 -2.87 -7.37
N GLY A 146 1.98 -3.48 -7.77
CA GLY A 146 1.05 -4.13 -6.84
C GLY A 146 0.25 -3.17 -5.96
N LYS A 147 0.17 -1.91 -6.37
CA LYS A 147 -0.74 -0.89 -5.84
C LYS A 147 -1.71 -0.45 -6.95
N PHE A 148 -2.56 0.52 -6.66
CA PHE A 148 -3.42 1.12 -7.65
C PHE A 148 -3.25 2.65 -7.62
N PRO A 149 -3.02 3.29 -8.78
CA PRO A 149 -2.63 2.70 -10.07
C PRO A 149 -1.21 2.08 -10.01
N ALA A 150 -1.00 0.96 -10.71
CA ALA A 150 0.23 0.17 -10.63
C ALA A 150 1.29 0.66 -11.63
N LEU A 151 1.94 1.78 -11.36
CA LEU A 151 2.90 2.42 -12.27
C LEU A 151 4.37 2.03 -12.01
N GLY A 152 4.59 0.98 -11.21
CA GLY A 152 5.91 0.38 -10.96
C GLY A 152 6.69 1.00 -9.81
N GLU A 153 6.75 2.32 -9.72
CA GLU A 153 7.38 3.09 -8.64
C GLU A 153 6.61 4.40 -8.45
N GLY A 154 6.72 5.01 -7.27
CA GLY A 154 6.18 6.34 -7.00
C GLY A 154 5.28 6.41 -5.77
N GLY A 155 5.17 7.61 -5.24
CA GLY A 155 4.25 7.99 -4.18
C GLY A 155 4.02 9.49 -4.22
N ILE A 156 2.96 9.94 -3.57
CA ILE A 156 2.63 11.36 -3.46
C ILE A 156 2.35 11.66 -1.99
N LEU A 157 3.02 12.68 -1.46
CA LEU A 157 2.75 13.22 -0.13
C LEU A 157 1.91 14.49 -0.31
N TYR A 158 0.78 14.56 0.39
CA TYR A 158 -0.04 15.75 0.57
C TYR A 158 0.21 16.33 1.96
N VAL A 159 0.38 17.64 2.02
CA VAL A 159 0.54 18.40 3.26
C VAL A 159 -0.74 19.19 3.49
N ASN A 160 -1.58 18.69 4.40
CA ASN A 160 -2.90 19.27 4.66
C ASN A 160 -2.83 20.32 5.77
N ASN A 161 -1.92 20.13 6.74
CA ASN A 161 -1.68 21.09 7.79
C ASN A 161 -0.60 22.10 7.35
N PRO A 162 -0.94 23.38 7.10
CA PRO A 162 -0.01 24.39 6.61
C PRO A 162 1.15 24.67 7.56
N GLY A 163 1.02 24.32 8.84
CA GLY A 163 2.10 24.46 9.82
C GLY A 163 3.36 23.69 9.46
N TYR A 164 3.22 22.62 8.68
CA TYR A 164 4.36 21.78 8.23
C TYR A 164 4.90 22.16 6.85
N ALA A 165 4.23 23.04 6.10
CA ALA A 165 4.55 23.31 4.69
C ALA A 165 6.01 23.74 4.47
N THR A 166 6.51 24.67 5.28
CA THR A 166 7.89 25.18 5.17
C THR A 166 8.92 24.08 5.44
N SER A 167 8.69 23.22 6.44
CA SER A 167 9.59 22.11 6.76
C SER A 167 9.63 21.10 5.63
N ILE A 168 8.48 20.68 5.10
CA ILE A 168 8.38 19.74 3.99
C ILE A 168 9.01 20.32 2.72
N GLN A 169 8.73 21.58 2.39
CA GLN A 169 9.31 22.24 1.22
C GLN A 169 10.84 22.24 1.27
N ARG A 170 11.44 22.56 2.43
CA ARG A 170 12.90 22.51 2.63
C ARG A 170 13.46 21.10 2.44
N GLN A 171 12.85 20.11 3.07
CA GLN A 171 13.25 18.71 2.93
C GLN A 171 13.14 18.22 1.49
N TYR A 172 12.02 18.52 0.80
CA TYR A 172 11.78 18.13 -0.59
C TYR A 172 12.76 18.81 -1.54
N ALA A 173 13.07 20.07 -1.35
CA ALA A 173 14.04 20.81 -2.16
C ALA A 173 15.44 20.17 -2.11
N ALA A 174 15.83 19.61 -0.97
CA ALA A 174 17.10 18.92 -0.78
C ALA A 174 17.16 17.53 -1.44
N LEU A 175 16.01 16.94 -1.86
CA LEU A 175 15.99 15.63 -2.49
C LEU A 175 16.57 15.67 -3.90
N LYS A 176 17.39 14.65 -4.21
CA LYS A 176 17.90 14.43 -5.57
C LYS A 176 16.80 13.80 -6.46
N GLY A 177 16.78 14.18 -7.72
CA GLY A 177 16.03 13.47 -8.76
C GLY A 177 16.77 12.23 -9.25
N TYR A 178 16.21 11.61 -10.27
CA TYR A 178 16.84 10.50 -10.99
C TYR A 178 17.78 11.04 -12.07
N SER A 179 18.96 10.44 -12.20
CA SER A 179 19.82 10.67 -13.36
C SER A 179 19.27 9.96 -14.60
N ILE A 180 19.72 10.33 -15.80
CA ILE A 180 19.30 9.69 -17.05
C ILE A 180 19.54 8.16 -17.00
N VAL A 181 20.68 7.74 -16.47
CA VAL A 181 21.02 6.32 -16.33
C VAL A 181 20.05 5.60 -15.38
N GLN A 182 19.65 6.26 -14.29
CA GLN A 182 18.67 5.69 -13.35
C GLN A 182 17.27 5.62 -13.95
N GLU A 183 16.86 6.62 -14.74
CA GLU A 183 15.59 6.58 -15.49
C GLU A 183 15.59 5.43 -16.51
N ALA A 184 16.67 5.26 -17.28
CA ALA A 184 16.81 4.17 -18.25
C ALA A 184 16.78 2.80 -17.57
N LYS A 185 17.48 2.64 -16.44
CA LYS A 185 17.43 1.41 -15.63
C LYS A 185 16.04 1.13 -15.09
N LEU A 186 15.32 2.15 -14.63
CA LEU A 186 13.94 2.02 -14.16
C LEU A 186 13.03 1.57 -15.29
N TYR A 187 13.12 2.21 -16.46
CA TYR A 187 12.36 1.81 -17.65
C TYR A 187 12.57 0.34 -18.00
N LEU A 188 13.84 -0.09 -18.11
CA LEU A 188 14.16 -1.48 -18.44
C LEU A 188 13.65 -2.45 -17.38
N THR A 189 13.77 -2.09 -16.11
CA THR A 189 13.25 -2.91 -15.01
C THR A 189 11.72 -3.07 -15.10
N MET A 190 11.01 -1.99 -15.42
CA MET A 190 9.55 -2.03 -15.58
C MET A 190 9.14 -2.85 -16.81
N LEU A 191 9.87 -2.72 -17.92
CA LEU A 191 9.64 -3.49 -19.12
C LEU A 191 9.81 -4.99 -18.86
N LEU A 192 10.91 -5.40 -18.22
CA LEU A 192 11.17 -6.80 -17.87
C LEU A 192 10.09 -7.34 -16.92
N LYS A 193 9.70 -6.58 -15.92
CA LYS A 193 8.61 -6.96 -15.02
C LYS A 193 7.28 -7.11 -15.77
N ALA A 194 6.93 -6.19 -16.65
CA ALA A 194 5.71 -6.28 -17.45
C ALA A 194 5.70 -7.54 -18.33
N LEU A 195 6.82 -7.86 -18.98
CA LEU A 195 6.98 -9.09 -19.75
C LEU A 195 6.82 -10.32 -18.87
N MET A 196 7.46 -10.35 -17.71
CA MET A 196 7.34 -11.47 -16.76
C MET A 196 5.91 -11.66 -16.22
N HIS A 197 5.11 -10.59 -16.14
CA HIS A 197 3.71 -10.64 -15.70
C HIS A 197 2.73 -10.93 -16.85
N THR A 198 3.19 -11.15 -18.07
CA THR A 198 2.33 -11.66 -19.15
C THR A 198 1.76 -13.02 -18.74
N PRO A 199 0.43 -13.26 -18.83
CA PRO A 199 -0.24 -14.40 -18.17
C PRO A 199 0.36 -15.77 -18.46
N TRP A 200 0.82 -16.04 -19.68
CA TRP A 200 1.43 -17.32 -20.06
C TRP A 200 2.88 -17.46 -19.56
N ILE A 201 3.69 -16.38 -19.61
CA ILE A 201 5.05 -16.36 -19.05
C ILE A 201 4.99 -16.54 -17.54
N TYR A 202 4.12 -15.76 -16.89
CA TYR A 202 3.92 -15.80 -15.44
C TYR A 202 3.54 -17.20 -14.96
N ARG A 203 2.60 -17.86 -15.65
CA ARG A 203 2.20 -19.25 -15.36
C ARG A 203 3.39 -20.20 -15.45
N ALA A 204 4.17 -20.12 -16.53
CA ALA A 204 5.33 -20.98 -16.73
C ALA A 204 6.41 -20.79 -15.66
N LEU A 205 6.65 -19.54 -15.25
CA LEU A 205 7.60 -19.19 -14.19
C LEU A 205 7.11 -19.69 -12.82
N THR A 206 5.85 -19.43 -12.48
CA THR A 206 5.26 -19.77 -11.18
C THR A 206 5.22 -21.28 -10.95
N LEU A 207 4.91 -22.07 -11.99
CA LEU A 207 4.91 -23.54 -11.91
C LEU A 207 6.32 -24.12 -11.72
N ARG A 208 7.36 -23.43 -12.18
CA ARG A 208 8.77 -23.88 -12.05
C ARG A 208 9.44 -23.38 -10.77
N MET A 209 9.02 -22.25 -10.25
CA MET A 209 9.58 -21.69 -9.03
C MET A 209 8.83 -22.25 -7.81
N LYS A 210 9.40 -23.28 -7.15
CA LYS A 210 9.00 -23.57 -5.76
C LYS A 210 9.12 -22.28 -4.98
N GLN A 211 8.03 -21.84 -4.36
CA GLN A 211 8.02 -20.62 -3.54
C GLN A 211 9.10 -20.74 -2.45
N LYS A 212 10.30 -20.27 -2.75
CA LYS A 212 11.30 -20.02 -1.71
C LYS A 212 10.72 -18.90 -0.85
N ARG A 213 10.43 -19.19 0.41
CA ARG A 213 10.18 -18.15 1.42
C ARG A 213 11.42 -17.26 1.45
N SER A 214 11.37 -16.12 0.76
CA SER A 214 12.44 -15.13 0.83
C SER A 214 12.46 -14.55 2.24
N SER A 215 13.58 -14.62 2.92
CA SER A 215 13.82 -13.81 4.10
C SER A 215 13.85 -12.35 3.65
N VAL A 216 12.76 -11.62 3.87
CA VAL A 216 12.71 -10.18 3.61
C VAL A 216 13.41 -9.50 4.78
N ALA A 217 14.49 -8.77 4.49
CA ALA A 217 15.11 -7.90 5.49
C ALA A 217 14.12 -6.78 5.83
N CYS A 218 13.56 -6.80 7.04
CA CYS A 218 12.55 -5.82 7.48
C CYS A 218 13.16 -4.43 7.60
N ARG A 219 14.40 -4.34 8.08
CA ARG A 219 15.16 -3.09 8.18
C ARG A 219 16.01 -2.89 6.93
N SER A 220 15.59 -1.98 6.09
CA SER A 220 16.32 -1.59 4.88
C SER A 220 16.43 -0.08 4.77
N LYS A 221 17.57 0.44 4.33
CA LYS A 221 17.74 1.87 4.11
C LYS A 221 16.83 2.37 2.99
N VAL A 222 15.97 3.32 3.29
CA VAL A 222 15.14 4.00 2.30
C VAL A 222 15.92 5.16 1.69
N VAL A 223 16.11 5.13 0.37
CA VAL A 223 16.72 6.25 -0.35
C VAL A 223 15.60 7.21 -0.75
N LEU A 224 15.62 8.41 -0.17
CA LEU A 224 14.63 9.45 -0.46
C LEU A 224 14.98 10.16 -1.77
N LYS A 225 14.03 10.21 -2.71
CA LYS A 225 14.16 10.90 -4.00
C LYS A 225 12.86 11.55 -4.42
N ARG A 226 12.95 12.53 -5.28
CA ARG A 226 11.79 12.99 -6.06
C ARG A 226 11.33 11.89 -7.00
N MET A 227 10.07 11.90 -7.41
CA MET A 227 9.53 10.97 -8.40
C MET A 227 10.33 11.01 -9.70
N ALA A 228 10.55 9.85 -10.31
CA ALA A 228 11.18 9.75 -11.63
C ALA A 228 10.33 10.46 -12.70
N LYS A 229 10.97 11.16 -13.63
CA LYS A 229 10.26 11.92 -14.69
C LYS A 229 9.36 11.00 -15.53
N GLY A 230 9.87 9.83 -15.90
CA GLY A 230 9.09 8.84 -16.65
C GLY A 230 7.86 8.37 -15.90
N VAL A 231 7.95 8.13 -14.59
CA VAL A 231 6.81 7.75 -13.75
C VAL A 231 5.81 8.91 -13.62
N SER A 232 6.30 10.14 -13.45
CA SER A 232 5.46 11.35 -13.43
C SER A 232 4.64 11.51 -14.71
N ARG A 233 5.22 11.21 -15.87
CA ARG A 233 4.53 11.25 -17.17
C ARG A 233 3.46 10.15 -17.28
N MET A 234 3.77 8.94 -16.86
CA MET A 234 2.78 7.83 -16.82
C MET A 234 1.64 8.13 -15.84
N TYR A 235 1.95 8.74 -14.70
CA TYR A 235 0.93 9.13 -13.74
C TYR A 235 -0.02 10.16 -14.35
N GLN A 236 0.49 11.20 -15.00
CA GLN A 236 -0.33 12.20 -15.72
C GLN A 236 -1.25 11.54 -16.77
N GLN A 237 -0.75 10.55 -17.49
CA GLN A 237 -1.54 9.82 -18.48
C GLN A 237 -2.63 8.94 -17.83
N ALA A 238 -2.37 8.40 -16.64
CA ALA A 238 -3.31 7.51 -15.96
C ALA A 238 -4.49 8.24 -15.32
N LEU A 239 -4.33 9.50 -14.90
CA LEU A 239 -5.34 10.26 -14.16
C LEU A 239 -6.75 10.20 -14.76
N PRO A 240 -6.96 10.40 -16.10
CA PRO A 240 -8.31 10.37 -16.66
C PRO A 240 -9.03 9.02 -16.60
N THR A 241 -8.30 7.90 -16.42
CA THR A 241 -8.87 6.55 -16.46
C THR A 241 -9.13 5.97 -15.07
N ILE A 242 -8.65 6.61 -14.02
CA ILE A 242 -8.68 6.07 -12.65
C ILE A 242 -10.08 5.76 -12.17
N SER A 243 -11.05 6.67 -12.31
CA SER A 243 -12.42 6.46 -11.87
C SER A 243 -13.08 5.27 -12.58
N GLN A 244 -12.81 5.11 -13.88
CA GLN A 244 -13.32 3.97 -14.65
C GLN A 244 -12.66 2.66 -14.21
N GLU A 245 -11.36 2.68 -13.93
CA GLU A 245 -10.63 1.51 -13.43
C GLU A 245 -11.15 1.09 -12.03
N ILE A 246 -11.42 2.04 -11.13
CA ILE A 246 -12.06 1.76 -9.82
C ILE A 246 -13.44 1.11 -10.02
N ALA A 247 -14.28 1.67 -10.88
CA ALA A 247 -15.62 1.10 -11.16
C ALA A 247 -15.50 -0.34 -11.73
N ASN A 248 -14.50 -0.62 -12.55
CA ASN A 248 -14.23 -1.98 -13.04
C ASN A 248 -13.80 -2.91 -11.90
N GLN A 249 -12.91 -2.47 -11.01
CA GLN A 249 -12.46 -3.25 -9.86
C GLN A 249 -13.64 -3.57 -8.92
N GLN A 250 -14.52 -2.61 -8.65
CA GLN A 250 -15.73 -2.83 -7.83
C GLN A 250 -16.65 -3.89 -8.43
N ARG A 251 -16.91 -3.83 -9.76
CA ARG A 251 -17.71 -4.87 -10.45
C ARG A 251 -17.05 -6.25 -10.39
N ASN A 252 -15.74 -6.31 -10.57
CA ASN A 252 -15.01 -7.57 -10.48
C ASN A 252 -15.02 -8.13 -9.05
N ALA A 253 -14.87 -7.27 -8.04
CA ALA A 253 -14.92 -7.66 -6.64
C ALA A 253 -16.29 -8.25 -6.28
N GLN A 254 -17.40 -7.59 -6.66
CA GLN A 254 -18.75 -8.09 -6.45
C GLN A 254 -18.96 -9.46 -7.10
N PHE A 255 -18.59 -9.59 -8.38
CA PHE A 255 -18.76 -10.82 -9.14
C PHE A 255 -18.02 -12.01 -8.50
N VAL A 256 -16.83 -11.79 -7.97
CA VAL A 256 -16.02 -12.84 -7.32
C VAL A 256 -16.57 -13.13 -5.93
N ALA A 257 -16.96 -12.10 -5.17
CA ALA A 257 -17.50 -12.25 -3.82
C ALA A 257 -18.77 -13.12 -3.82
N ASP A 258 -19.72 -12.86 -4.74
CA ASP A 258 -20.96 -13.63 -4.85
C ASP A 258 -20.66 -15.12 -5.03
N ARG A 259 -19.71 -15.48 -5.91
CA ARG A 259 -19.31 -16.87 -6.15
C ARG A 259 -18.64 -17.54 -4.96
N LEU A 260 -17.76 -16.80 -4.25
CA LEU A 260 -17.11 -17.33 -3.07
C LEU A 260 -18.10 -17.67 -1.96
N LEU A 261 -19.13 -16.84 -1.80
CA LEU A 261 -20.17 -17.02 -0.79
C LEU A 261 -21.16 -18.13 -1.21
N ASP A 262 -21.62 -18.14 -2.46
CA ASP A 262 -22.54 -19.16 -3.00
C ASP A 262 -21.94 -20.57 -2.90
N HIS A 263 -20.66 -20.73 -3.18
CA HIS A 263 -19.94 -22.00 -3.08
C HIS A 263 -19.31 -22.25 -1.70
N LYS A 264 -19.57 -21.42 -0.71
CA LYS A 264 -19.06 -21.54 0.67
C LYS A 264 -17.54 -21.60 0.80
N TRP A 265 -16.80 -21.01 -0.15
CA TRP A 265 -15.35 -20.90 -0.09
C TRP A 265 -14.89 -19.86 0.93
N ALA A 266 -15.76 -18.88 1.25
CA ALA A 266 -15.52 -17.87 2.25
C ALA A 266 -16.75 -17.71 3.15
N GLN A 267 -16.51 -17.36 4.42
CA GLN A 267 -17.56 -16.99 5.38
C GLN A 267 -18.02 -15.54 5.15
N ARG A 268 -17.06 -14.68 4.78
CA ARG A 268 -17.27 -13.27 4.43
C ARG A 268 -16.38 -12.90 3.25
N ALA A 269 -16.89 -11.98 2.43
CA ALA A 269 -16.13 -11.35 1.36
C ALA A 269 -16.48 -9.86 1.31
N TRP A 270 -15.46 -8.98 1.34
CA TRP A 270 -15.65 -7.53 1.29
C TRP A 270 -14.45 -6.83 0.66
N TRP A 271 -14.58 -5.55 0.41
CA TRP A 271 -13.51 -4.71 -0.15
C TRP A 271 -13.67 -3.26 0.31
N GLY A 272 -12.60 -2.47 0.21
CA GLY A 272 -12.62 -1.03 0.45
C GLY A 272 -13.16 -0.24 -0.75
N GLU A 273 -13.24 1.07 -0.62
CA GLU A 273 -13.92 1.95 -1.58
C GLU A 273 -13.38 1.87 -3.02
N ASN A 274 -12.07 1.69 -3.18
CA ASN A 274 -11.46 1.55 -4.50
C ASN A 274 -11.40 0.10 -5.01
N ALA A 275 -11.89 -0.85 -4.21
CA ALA A 275 -11.84 -2.29 -4.50
C ALA A 275 -10.46 -2.78 -4.98
N PHE A 276 -9.38 -2.24 -4.40
CA PHE A 276 -8.01 -2.60 -4.75
C PHE A 276 -7.73 -4.11 -4.67
N MET A 277 -8.33 -4.76 -3.67
CA MET A 277 -8.33 -6.21 -3.47
C MET A 277 -9.66 -6.63 -2.88
N LEU A 278 -10.16 -7.81 -3.25
CA LEU A 278 -11.22 -8.49 -2.54
C LEU A 278 -10.60 -9.24 -1.35
N ILE A 279 -11.21 -9.11 -0.19
CA ILE A 279 -10.82 -9.75 1.06
C ILE A 279 -11.81 -10.89 1.30
N ALA A 280 -11.30 -12.11 1.41
CA ALA A 280 -12.10 -13.30 1.74
C ALA A 280 -11.65 -13.85 3.09
N GLN A 281 -12.57 -13.98 4.04
CA GLN A 281 -12.33 -14.60 5.35
C GLN A 281 -12.76 -16.06 5.32
N THR A 282 -11.86 -16.94 5.73
CA THR A 282 -12.10 -18.40 5.76
C THR A 282 -11.27 -19.06 6.84
N GLU A 283 -11.74 -20.20 7.36
CA GLU A 283 -10.98 -21.04 8.28
C GLU A 283 -9.89 -21.84 7.55
N GLU A 284 -10.01 -22.01 6.23
CA GLU A 284 -9.10 -22.81 5.42
C GLU A 284 -8.42 -21.99 4.30
N PRO A 285 -7.62 -20.95 4.65
CA PRO A 285 -7.09 -20.01 3.65
C PRO A 285 -6.15 -20.65 2.63
N GLU A 286 -5.42 -21.69 3.00
CA GLU A 286 -4.57 -22.42 2.04
C GLU A 286 -5.39 -23.25 1.06
N VAL A 287 -6.54 -23.81 1.48
CA VAL A 287 -7.46 -24.52 0.58
C VAL A 287 -8.05 -23.56 -0.44
N LEU A 288 -8.58 -22.44 -0.01
CA LEU A 288 -9.08 -21.40 -0.93
C LEU A 288 -8.00 -20.90 -1.88
N LYS A 289 -6.80 -20.64 -1.38
CA LYS A 289 -5.67 -20.18 -2.19
C LYS A 289 -5.31 -21.23 -3.29
N ASN A 290 -5.29 -22.50 -2.93
CA ASN A 290 -4.99 -23.59 -3.87
C ASN A 290 -6.10 -23.73 -4.92
N HIS A 291 -7.37 -23.62 -4.52
CA HIS A 291 -8.50 -23.60 -5.43
C HIS A 291 -8.38 -22.48 -6.47
N LEU A 292 -8.16 -21.24 -6.02
CA LEU A 292 -7.95 -20.08 -6.89
C LEU A 292 -6.76 -20.29 -7.85
N MET A 293 -5.66 -20.87 -7.35
CA MET A 293 -4.48 -21.17 -8.16
C MET A 293 -4.78 -22.16 -9.29
N GLN A 294 -5.60 -23.20 -9.03
CA GLN A 294 -6.04 -24.15 -10.05
C GLN A 294 -6.87 -23.46 -11.14
N HIS A 295 -7.65 -22.45 -10.79
CA HIS A 295 -8.41 -21.61 -11.72
C HIS A 295 -7.59 -20.47 -12.33
N GLY A 296 -6.27 -20.49 -12.15
CA GLY A 296 -5.36 -19.55 -12.78
C GLY A 296 -5.32 -18.17 -12.13
N VAL A 297 -5.68 -18.06 -10.86
CA VAL A 297 -5.64 -16.84 -10.07
C VAL A 297 -4.61 -16.95 -8.96
N GLU A 298 -3.60 -16.08 -8.94
CA GLU A 298 -2.70 -15.96 -7.81
C GLU A 298 -3.35 -15.11 -6.72
N SER A 299 -3.62 -15.73 -5.59
CA SER A 299 -4.07 -15.08 -4.36
C SER A 299 -3.01 -15.20 -3.26
N ALA A 300 -3.20 -14.54 -2.12
CA ALA A 300 -2.29 -14.65 -0.99
C ALA A 300 -3.02 -14.52 0.34
N ILE A 301 -2.51 -15.19 1.35
CA ILE A 301 -2.72 -14.82 2.75
C ILE A 301 -1.86 -13.58 2.95
N HIS A 302 -2.45 -12.41 2.65
CA HIS A 302 -1.71 -11.16 2.64
C HIS A 302 -1.36 -10.76 4.08
N PHE A 303 -0.17 -10.23 4.27
CA PHE A 303 0.34 -9.93 5.61
C PHE A 303 0.38 -11.14 6.57
N ALA A 304 0.41 -12.38 6.07
CA ALA A 304 0.59 -13.58 6.90
C ALA A 304 1.81 -13.49 7.85
N ARG A 305 2.78 -12.66 7.50
CA ARG A 305 3.99 -12.43 8.29
C ARG A 305 4.01 -11.07 9.01
N ALA A 306 2.89 -10.35 9.05
CA ALA A 306 2.85 -9.01 9.64
C ALA A 306 3.36 -9.00 11.08
N ILE A 307 2.95 -9.98 11.89
CA ILE A 307 3.36 -10.11 13.28
C ILE A 307 4.84 -10.49 13.42
N GLU A 308 5.35 -11.38 12.56
CA GLU A 308 6.79 -11.69 12.52
C GLU A 308 7.61 -10.42 12.21
N TRP A 309 7.13 -9.63 11.24
CA TRP A 309 7.77 -8.38 10.89
C TRP A 309 7.66 -7.33 12.00
N ALA A 310 6.51 -7.22 12.66
CA ALA A 310 6.31 -6.27 13.76
C ALA A 310 7.27 -6.55 14.93
N ARG A 311 7.57 -7.83 15.22
CA ARG A 311 8.55 -8.24 16.25
C ARG A 311 9.94 -7.67 16.02
N GLU A 312 10.37 -7.52 14.76
CA GLU A 312 11.63 -6.87 14.42
C GLU A 312 11.70 -5.40 14.86
N PHE A 313 10.53 -4.79 15.12
CA PHE A 313 10.35 -3.41 15.53
C PHE A 313 9.82 -3.25 16.96
N GLY A 314 9.93 -4.29 17.80
CA GLY A 314 9.60 -4.23 19.20
C GLY A 314 8.18 -4.66 19.57
N TYR A 315 7.42 -5.28 18.65
CA TYR A 315 6.10 -5.85 18.94
C TYR A 315 6.20 -7.04 19.91
N THR A 316 5.33 -7.07 20.91
CA THR A 316 5.18 -8.19 21.85
C THR A 316 3.93 -9.01 21.51
N HIS A 317 4.04 -10.33 21.55
CA HIS A 317 2.91 -11.22 21.28
C HIS A 317 1.75 -10.95 22.26
N GLY A 318 0.54 -10.85 21.72
CA GLY A 318 -0.68 -10.54 22.46
C GLY A 318 -1.04 -9.05 22.56
N GLU A 319 -0.18 -8.13 22.11
CA GLU A 319 -0.50 -6.70 22.08
C GLU A 319 -1.67 -6.39 21.13
N CYS A 320 -1.74 -7.09 19.99
CA CYS A 320 -2.76 -6.88 18.97
C CYS A 320 -3.41 -8.20 18.56
N PRO A 321 -4.28 -8.78 19.42
CA PRO A 321 -4.83 -10.13 19.22
C PRO A 321 -5.65 -10.28 17.94
N MET A 322 -6.38 -9.25 17.51
CA MET A 322 -7.15 -9.30 16.28
C MET A 322 -6.23 -9.32 15.06
N ALA A 323 -5.18 -8.48 15.02
CA ALA A 323 -4.18 -8.53 13.96
C ALA A 323 -3.52 -9.91 13.87
N GLU A 324 -3.18 -10.53 15.01
CA GLU A 324 -2.62 -11.89 15.05
C GLU A 324 -3.58 -12.95 14.47
N LEU A 325 -4.87 -12.84 14.78
CA LEU A 325 -5.91 -13.73 14.27
C LEU A 325 -6.05 -13.60 12.74
N LEU A 326 -6.17 -12.37 12.25
CA LEU A 326 -6.46 -12.08 10.84
C LEU A 326 -5.30 -12.47 9.91
N THR A 327 -4.05 -12.50 10.39
CA THR A 327 -2.91 -13.01 9.60
C THR A 327 -3.07 -14.46 9.15
N LYS A 328 -3.99 -15.21 9.79
CA LYS A 328 -4.22 -16.64 9.54
C LYS A 328 -5.50 -16.92 8.75
N LYS A 329 -6.41 -15.94 8.60
CA LYS A 329 -7.78 -16.16 8.10
C LYS A 329 -8.10 -15.44 6.81
N LEU A 330 -7.33 -14.42 6.41
CA LEU A 330 -7.67 -13.57 5.29
C LEU A 330 -6.90 -13.93 4.03
N VAL A 331 -7.64 -14.14 2.95
CA VAL A 331 -7.11 -14.33 1.59
C VAL A 331 -7.43 -13.12 0.74
N MET A 332 -6.41 -12.53 0.11
CA MET A 332 -6.56 -11.39 -0.80
C MET A 332 -6.55 -11.84 -2.24
N ILE A 333 -7.57 -11.40 -2.98
CA ILE A 333 -7.81 -11.78 -4.37
C ILE A 333 -7.73 -10.51 -5.23
N PRO A 334 -6.98 -10.53 -6.35
CA PRO A 334 -6.85 -9.37 -7.22
C PRO A 334 -8.18 -9.05 -7.93
N THR A 335 -8.49 -7.78 -8.05
CA THR A 335 -9.74 -7.28 -8.68
C THR A 335 -9.50 -6.54 -10.00
N TYR A 336 -8.25 -6.24 -10.35
CA TYR A 336 -7.90 -5.50 -11.57
C TYR A 336 -8.23 -6.26 -12.86
N ALA A 337 -8.47 -7.55 -12.79
CA ALA A 337 -8.91 -8.39 -13.89
C ALA A 337 -10.10 -9.25 -13.45
N LEU A 338 -10.94 -9.65 -14.39
CA LEU A 338 -12.06 -10.54 -14.10
C LEU A 338 -11.53 -11.94 -13.76
N VAL A 339 -11.84 -12.37 -12.55
CA VAL A 339 -11.50 -13.71 -12.03
C VAL A 339 -12.67 -14.63 -12.28
N GLN A 340 -12.46 -15.72 -13.00
CA GLN A 340 -13.44 -16.80 -13.20
C GLN A 340 -13.09 -17.94 -12.24
N ILE A 341 -13.99 -18.22 -11.30
CA ILE A 341 -13.91 -19.30 -10.31
C ILE A 341 -15.17 -20.14 -10.35
#